data_6686d52c47047f59f807ee406cda43e0
#
_entry.id   6686d52c47047f59f807ee406cda43e0
#
_cell.length_a   1.000
_cell.length_b   1.000
_cell.length_c   1.000
_cell.angle_alpha   90.00
_cell.angle_beta   90.00
_cell.angle_gamma   90.00
#
_symmetry.space_group_name_H-M   'P 1'
#
loop_
_entity.id
_entity.type
_entity.pdbx_description
1 polymer ?
#
loop_
_entity_poly.entity_id
_entity_poly.type
_entity_poly.pdbx_seq_one_letter_code
_entity_poly.pdbx_strand_id
1 'polypeptide(L)'
;MIDLKNCTFIIPIRIESEDRMRNVVTVLAYLLKNFNTKVILKEVDVESVFEDQVLPQIEDFLGDNIDNLTHVFEKSDDPVFYRMKILNEMIDMADTMVIANYDCDVLFKKETYVESVKMVMDGFDLVYPYGFGNYQKQVFIDDEGVSEFINEDFDFEVLDKKSRMYDAQYGHVQFVNRKSYILAGMENENFRGSSPEDKERFYRFDKMGYSVGRIDDIVYHLEHSRGANSWPNSVQGNPYMKQNFDEWEKIQNMTGHQLRSYYSNQEYLKKYANI
;
A
#
# COMPACT_ATOMS: atom_id res chain seq x y z
N MET A 1 -17.08 -12.08 9.33
CA MET A 1 -15.72 -11.51 9.10
C MET A 1 -14.66 -12.59 9.17
N ILE A 2 -13.71 -12.57 8.25
CA ILE A 2 -12.54 -13.45 8.22
C ILE A 2 -11.50 -12.91 9.22
N ASP A 3 -10.91 -13.78 10.05
CA ASP A 3 -9.95 -13.36 11.09
C ASP A 3 -8.55 -13.11 10.50
N LEU A 4 -8.13 -11.85 10.45
CA LEU A 4 -6.80 -11.38 10.08
C LEU A 4 -6.17 -10.48 11.17
N LYS A 5 -6.53 -10.71 12.43
CA LYS A 5 -6.05 -9.90 13.58
C LYS A 5 -4.53 -9.82 13.74
N ASN A 6 -3.78 -10.74 13.12
CA ASN A 6 -2.31 -10.71 13.09
C ASN A 6 -1.74 -9.80 11.99
N CYS A 7 -2.61 -9.14 11.23
CA CYS A 7 -2.25 -8.20 10.16
C CYS A 7 -2.75 -6.79 10.49
N THR A 8 -1.93 -5.79 10.17
CA THR A 8 -2.33 -4.37 10.13
C THR A 8 -2.14 -3.84 8.73
N PHE A 9 -3.21 -3.29 8.16
CA PHE A 9 -3.14 -2.55 6.90
C PHE A 9 -2.68 -1.14 7.18
N ILE A 10 -1.61 -0.68 6.52
CA ILE A 10 -1.12 0.70 6.57
C ILE A 10 -1.36 1.35 5.22
N ILE A 11 -2.21 2.38 5.21
CA ILE A 11 -2.71 3.04 4.00
C ILE A 11 -2.38 4.52 4.05
N PRO A 12 -1.30 4.98 3.41
CA PRO A 12 -1.00 6.40 3.29
C PRO A 12 -1.87 7.02 2.20
N ILE A 13 -2.53 8.16 2.50
CA ILE A 13 -3.42 8.82 1.54
C ILE A 13 -3.16 10.32 1.40
N ARG A 14 -3.48 10.82 0.20
CA ARG A 14 -3.80 12.20 -0.14
C ARG A 14 -4.98 12.15 -1.10
N ILE A 15 -6.08 12.79 -0.74
CA ILE A 15 -7.32 12.74 -1.51
C ILE A 15 -7.40 13.95 -2.43
N GLU A 16 -6.80 13.82 -3.62
CA GLU A 16 -6.65 14.93 -4.58
C GLU A 16 -7.84 15.05 -5.56
N SER A 17 -8.82 14.12 -5.52
CA SER A 17 -9.93 14.07 -6.48
C SER A 17 -11.10 13.21 -5.99
N GLU A 18 -12.29 13.42 -6.58
CA GLU A 18 -13.50 12.66 -6.25
C GLU A 18 -13.35 11.15 -6.54
N ASP A 19 -12.69 10.77 -7.61
CA ASP A 19 -12.43 9.37 -7.94
C ASP A 19 -11.45 8.71 -6.95
N ARG A 20 -10.45 9.42 -6.42
CA ARG A 20 -9.62 8.93 -5.33
C ARG A 20 -10.41 8.79 -4.03
N MET A 21 -11.26 9.74 -3.71
CA MET A 21 -12.15 9.67 -2.55
C MET A 21 -13.04 8.42 -2.65
N ARG A 22 -13.69 8.21 -3.77
CA ARG A 22 -14.49 7.01 -4.07
C ARG A 22 -13.70 5.72 -3.88
N ASN A 23 -12.47 5.66 -4.37
CA ASN A 23 -11.61 4.48 -4.23
C ASN A 23 -11.28 4.20 -2.75
N VAL A 24 -10.95 5.24 -1.96
CA VAL A 24 -10.72 5.11 -0.51
C VAL A 24 -11.95 4.55 0.19
N VAL A 25 -13.16 5.09 -0.10
CA VAL A 25 -14.43 4.58 0.44
C VAL A 25 -14.61 3.11 0.10
N THR A 26 -14.44 2.75 -1.17
CA THR A 26 -14.63 1.37 -1.66
C THR A 26 -13.68 0.39 -0.98
N VAL A 27 -12.40 0.72 -0.90
CA VAL A 27 -11.37 -0.13 -0.30
C VAL A 27 -11.61 -0.30 1.20
N LEU A 28 -11.89 0.79 1.93
CA LEU A 28 -12.13 0.71 3.37
C LEU A 28 -13.42 -0.04 3.69
N ALA A 29 -14.51 0.21 2.95
CA ALA A 29 -15.75 -0.54 3.10
C ALA A 29 -15.52 -2.04 2.89
N TYR A 30 -14.75 -2.43 1.86
CA TYR A 30 -14.41 -3.83 1.61
C TYR A 30 -13.59 -4.45 2.74
N LEU A 31 -12.51 -3.78 3.16
CA LEU A 31 -11.63 -4.30 4.21
C LEU A 31 -12.36 -4.45 5.56
N LEU A 32 -13.05 -3.41 6.00
CA LEU A 32 -13.72 -3.38 7.31
C LEU A 32 -14.95 -4.31 7.36
N LYS A 33 -15.66 -4.51 6.25
CA LYS A 33 -16.80 -5.43 6.17
C LYS A 33 -16.36 -6.89 6.24
N ASN A 34 -15.27 -7.23 5.57
CA ASN A 34 -14.92 -8.62 5.33
C ASN A 34 -13.93 -9.19 6.33
N PHE A 35 -13.05 -8.35 6.93
CA PHE A 35 -11.93 -8.81 7.74
C PHE A 35 -11.95 -8.24 9.15
N ASN A 36 -11.70 -9.11 10.14
CA ASN A 36 -11.32 -8.71 11.49
C ASN A 36 -9.80 -8.42 11.47
N THR A 37 -9.44 -7.17 11.20
CA THR A 37 -8.06 -6.70 11.04
C THR A 37 -7.94 -5.26 11.50
N LYS A 38 -6.72 -4.79 11.79
CA LYS A 38 -6.46 -3.36 12.06
C LYS A 38 -6.20 -2.64 10.74
N VAL A 39 -6.78 -1.46 10.59
CA VAL A 39 -6.50 -0.55 9.47
C VAL A 39 -6.03 0.78 10.05
N ILE A 40 -4.83 1.18 9.68
CA ILE A 40 -4.28 2.51 9.98
C ILE A 40 -4.30 3.28 8.68
N LEU A 41 -5.01 4.40 8.66
CA LEU A 41 -5.08 5.33 7.54
C LEU A 41 -4.35 6.61 7.94
N LYS A 42 -3.31 6.98 7.21
CA LYS A 42 -2.63 8.26 7.44
C LYS A 42 -2.83 9.20 6.26
N GLU A 43 -3.58 10.27 6.51
CA GLU A 43 -3.86 11.34 5.57
C GLU A 43 -2.84 12.47 5.75
N VAL A 44 -2.18 12.88 4.66
CA VAL A 44 -1.23 14.00 4.66
C VAL A 44 -1.66 15.00 3.59
N ASP A 45 -2.34 16.06 4.00
CA ASP A 45 -2.93 17.06 3.11
C ASP A 45 -3.05 18.44 3.79
N VAL A 46 -3.51 19.44 3.05
CA VAL A 46 -3.76 20.81 3.56
C VAL A 46 -4.92 20.81 4.56
N GLU A 47 -5.96 20.03 4.28
CA GLU A 47 -7.17 19.86 5.10
C GLU A 47 -7.56 18.39 5.09
N SER A 48 -8.22 17.90 6.15
CA SER A 48 -8.72 16.52 6.16
C SER A 48 -9.97 16.38 5.29
N VAL A 49 -9.89 15.59 4.25
CA VAL A 49 -11.03 15.19 3.42
C VAL A 49 -11.68 13.92 4.01
N PHE A 50 -10.88 13.11 4.67
CA PHE A 50 -11.34 11.84 5.22
C PHE A 50 -12.46 12.02 6.26
N GLU A 51 -12.23 12.86 7.28
CA GLU A 51 -13.20 13.04 8.38
C GLU A 51 -14.52 13.65 7.88
N ASP A 52 -14.44 14.62 6.96
CA ASP A 52 -15.61 15.37 6.50
C ASP A 52 -16.40 14.66 5.42
N GLN A 53 -15.77 13.85 4.57
CA GLN A 53 -16.41 13.33 3.35
C GLN A 53 -16.33 11.81 3.20
N VAL A 54 -15.28 11.14 3.69
CA VAL A 54 -15.11 9.69 3.53
C VAL A 54 -15.74 8.93 4.68
N LEU A 55 -15.44 9.33 5.91
CA LEU A 55 -15.91 8.64 7.12
C LEU A 55 -17.44 8.53 7.17
N PRO A 56 -18.25 9.60 6.90
CA PRO A 56 -19.70 9.48 6.88
C PRO A 56 -20.21 8.45 5.88
N GLN A 57 -19.59 8.33 4.71
CA GLN A 57 -19.99 7.33 3.71
C GLN A 57 -19.70 5.90 4.18
N ILE A 58 -18.58 5.70 4.87
CA ILE A 58 -18.23 4.38 5.42
C ILE A 58 -19.20 4.01 6.53
N GLU A 59 -19.57 4.95 7.41
CA GLU A 59 -20.56 4.74 8.47
C GLU A 59 -21.94 4.40 7.91
N ASP A 60 -22.34 5.02 6.80
CA ASP A 60 -23.61 4.70 6.12
C ASP A 60 -23.62 3.25 5.60
N PHE A 61 -22.48 2.71 5.15
CA PHE A 61 -22.39 1.33 4.66
C PHE A 61 -22.21 0.28 5.76
N LEU A 62 -21.49 0.62 6.83
CA LEU A 62 -21.05 -0.36 7.84
C LEU A 62 -21.74 -0.19 9.20
N GLY A 63 -22.42 0.95 9.43
CA GLY A 63 -22.87 1.36 10.75
C GLY A 63 -21.68 1.58 11.69
N ASP A 64 -21.90 1.31 12.99
CA ASP A 64 -20.86 1.52 14.03
C ASP A 64 -19.68 0.52 13.96
N ASN A 65 -19.56 -0.26 12.90
CA ASN A 65 -18.59 -1.36 12.76
C ASN A 65 -17.24 -0.91 12.21
N ILE A 66 -16.71 0.23 12.70
CA ILE A 66 -15.46 0.86 12.26
C ILE A 66 -14.37 0.88 13.35
N ASP A 67 -14.58 0.19 14.48
CA ASP A 67 -13.65 0.18 15.64
C ASP A 67 -12.21 -0.24 15.29
N ASN A 68 -12.02 -0.96 14.18
CA ASN A 68 -10.72 -1.41 13.71
C ASN A 68 -10.00 -0.39 12.82
N LEU A 69 -10.60 0.77 12.54
CA LEU A 69 -10.01 1.84 11.74
C LEU A 69 -9.42 2.92 12.66
N THR A 70 -8.15 3.22 12.43
CA THR A 70 -7.46 4.36 13.05
C THR A 70 -7.11 5.36 11.96
N HIS A 71 -7.68 6.55 12.02
CA HIS A 71 -7.32 7.67 11.16
C HIS A 71 -6.33 8.60 11.86
N VAL A 72 -5.32 9.03 11.13
CA VAL A 72 -4.33 10.03 11.55
C VAL A 72 -4.18 11.07 10.47
N PHE A 73 -4.44 12.32 10.82
CA PHE A 73 -4.25 13.44 9.91
C PHE A 73 -2.96 14.21 10.24
N GLU A 74 -2.17 14.49 9.22
CA GLU A 74 -1.00 15.36 9.27
C GLU A 74 -1.16 16.50 8.27
N LYS A 75 -1.25 17.74 8.76
CA LYS A 75 -1.36 18.91 7.91
C LYS A 75 -0.05 19.18 7.17
N SER A 76 -0.11 19.24 5.82
CA SER A 76 1.02 19.57 4.97
C SER A 76 0.58 20.31 3.72
N ASP A 77 1.28 21.37 3.37
CA ASP A 77 1.13 22.12 2.11
C ASP A 77 2.23 21.76 1.08
N ASP A 78 3.10 20.79 1.41
CA ASP A 78 4.13 20.32 0.49
C ASP A 78 3.47 19.62 -0.70
N PRO A 79 3.76 20.03 -1.96
CA PRO A 79 3.19 19.42 -3.13
C PRO A 79 3.67 17.96 -3.33
N VAL A 80 4.81 17.58 -2.75
CA VAL A 80 5.35 16.22 -2.84
C VAL A 80 4.76 15.34 -1.73
N PHE A 81 4.23 14.19 -2.12
CA PHE A 81 3.77 13.17 -1.19
C PHE A 81 4.93 12.25 -0.81
N TYR A 82 5.47 12.39 0.39
CA TYR A 82 6.63 11.63 0.90
C TYR A 82 6.22 10.23 1.38
N ARG A 83 5.69 9.42 0.48
CA ARG A 83 5.10 8.10 0.77
C ARG A 83 6.01 7.21 1.62
N MET A 84 7.31 7.15 1.34
CA MET A 84 8.25 6.30 2.07
C MET A 84 8.38 6.69 3.54
N LYS A 85 8.49 7.99 3.82
CA LYS A 85 8.53 8.50 5.20
C LYS A 85 7.21 8.22 5.94
N ILE A 86 6.08 8.48 5.28
CA ILE A 86 4.75 8.26 5.86
C ILE A 86 4.56 6.78 6.21
N LEU A 87 4.94 5.86 5.33
CA LEU A 87 4.87 4.42 5.59
C LEU A 87 5.75 4.00 6.77
N ASN A 88 6.97 4.55 6.89
CA ASN A 88 7.84 4.26 8.03
C ASN A 88 7.24 4.71 9.36
N GLU A 89 6.59 5.87 9.40
CA GLU A 89 5.86 6.33 10.58
C GLU A 89 4.68 5.42 10.92
N MET A 90 3.97 4.90 9.90
CA MET A 90 2.85 3.98 10.10
C MET A 90 3.29 2.59 10.56
N ILE A 91 4.47 2.11 10.15
CA ILE A 91 5.06 0.86 10.64
C ILE A 91 5.32 0.93 12.15
N ASP A 92 5.68 2.12 12.67
CA ASP A 92 5.84 2.33 14.12
C ASP A 92 4.53 2.22 14.90
N MET A 93 3.44 2.62 14.28
CA MET A 93 2.10 2.56 14.87
C MET A 93 1.52 1.15 14.88
N ALA A 94 2.00 0.27 13.98
CA ALA A 94 1.51 -1.10 13.87
C ALA A 94 2.20 -2.02 14.87
N ASP A 95 1.43 -2.87 15.55
CA ASP A 95 1.90 -3.81 16.59
C ASP A 95 1.75 -5.28 16.18
N THR A 96 1.24 -5.57 14.99
CA THR A 96 1.02 -6.93 14.48
C THR A 96 2.26 -7.51 13.80
N MET A 97 2.30 -8.85 13.69
CA MET A 97 3.38 -9.56 13.03
C MET A 97 3.43 -9.31 11.53
N VAL A 98 2.27 -9.18 10.90
CA VAL A 98 2.13 -8.92 9.45
C VAL A 98 1.73 -7.46 9.24
N ILE A 99 2.40 -6.79 8.33
CA ILE A 99 2.03 -5.47 7.82
C ILE A 99 1.61 -5.62 6.36
N ALA A 100 0.45 -5.12 6.01
CA ALA A 100 0.07 -4.88 4.63
C ALA A 100 0.37 -3.42 4.28
N ASN A 101 1.47 -3.19 3.54
CA ASN A 101 1.72 -1.91 2.89
C ASN A 101 0.76 -1.81 1.70
N TYR A 102 -0.22 -0.90 1.75
CA TYR A 102 -1.42 -1.02 0.95
C TYR A 102 -1.79 0.31 0.26
N ASP A 103 -2.02 0.28 -1.06
CA ASP A 103 -2.54 1.42 -1.79
C ASP A 103 -4.08 1.51 -1.65
N CYS A 104 -4.59 2.72 -1.57
CA CYS A 104 -6.01 2.99 -1.29
C CYS A 104 -6.96 2.79 -2.49
N ASP A 105 -6.49 2.20 -3.57
CA ASP A 105 -7.19 2.05 -4.84
C ASP A 105 -7.09 0.62 -5.42
N VAL A 106 -6.75 -0.36 -4.58
CA VAL A 106 -6.61 -1.76 -5.02
C VAL A 106 -7.44 -2.72 -4.18
N LEU A 107 -7.91 -3.78 -4.83
CA LEU A 107 -8.69 -4.86 -4.22
C LEU A 107 -8.21 -6.22 -4.72
N PHE A 108 -8.43 -7.23 -3.88
CA PHE A 108 -8.23 -8.65 -4.19
C PHE A 108 -9.44 -9.45 -3.73
N LYS A 109 -9.59 -10.66 -4.23
CA LYS A 109 -10.54 -11.61 -3.67
C LYS A 109 -10.17 -11.97 -2.22
N LYS A 110 -11.16 -12.33 -1.41
CA LYS A 110 -10.98 -12.57 0.04
C LYS A 110 -9.90 -13.61 0.33
N GLU A 111 -9.83 -14.65 -0.49
CA GLU A 111 -8.89 -15.76 -0.38
C GLU A 111 -7.43 -15.30 -0.51
N THR A 112 -7.17 -14.33 -1.36
CA THR A 112 -5.83 -13.77 -1.60
C THR A 112 -5.27 -13.07 -0.37
N TYR A 113 -6.10 -12.34 0.37
CA TYR A 113 -5.69 -11.74 1.65
C TYR A 113 -5.33 -12.80 2.69
N VAL A 114 -6.17 -13.82 2.81
CA VAL A 114 -5.95 -14.94 3.75
C VAL A 114 -4.64 -15.66 3.42
N GLU A 115 -4.43 -15.99 2.15
CA GLU A 115 -3.22 -16.67 1.70
C GLU A 115 -1.98 -15.81 1.89
N SER A 116 -2.05 -14.50 1.61
CA SER A 116 -0.94 -13.57 1.82
C SER A 116 -0.50 -13.51 3.28
N VAL A 117 -1.45 -13.34 4.20
CA VAL A 117 -1.16 -13.32 5.64
C VAL A 117 -0.60 -14.67 6.09
N LYS A 118 -1.19 -15.77 5.64
CA LYS A 118 -0.74 -17.12 5.95
C LYS A 118 0.70 -17.36 5.46
N MET A 119 1.05 -16.99 4.25
CA MET A 119 2.41 -17.14 3.72
C MET A 119 3.44 -16.41 4.58
N VAL A 120 3.14 -15.16 5.00
CA VAL A 120 4.04 -14.41 5.92
C VAL A 120 4.14 -15.11 7.27
N MET A 121 3.05 -15.62 7.82
CA MET A 121 3.06 -16.37 9.10
C MET A 121 3.80 -17.70 8.99
N ASP A 122 3.79 -18.33 7.83
CA ASP A 122 4.50 -19.57 7.52
C ASP A 122 6.00 -19.35 7.20
N GLY A 123 6.48 -18.09 7.24
CA GLY A 123 7.91 -17.76 7.20
C GLY A 123 8.41 -17.00 5.98
N PHE A 124 7.52 -16.55 5.08
CA PHE A 124 7.93 -15.58 4.06
C PHE A 124 8.16 -14.19 4.69
N ASP A 125 9.18 -13.50 4.24
CA ASP A 125 9.52 -12.16 4.71
C ASP A 125 8.72 -11.08 3.97
N LEU A 126 8.45 -11.31 2.69
CA LEU A 126 7.73 -10.39 1.79
C LEU A 126 6.84 -11.20 0.83
N VAL A 127 5.57 -10.86 0.72
CA VAL A 127 4.62 -11.51 -0.19
C VAL A 127 3.90 -10.48 -1.05
N TYR A 128 3.96 -10.66 -2.36
CA TYR A 128 3.13 -9.95 -3.32
C TYR A 128 1.83 -10.73 -3.55
N PRO A 129 0.64 -10.14 -3.29
CA PRO A 129 -0.64 -10.84 -3.41
C PRO A 129 -1.14 -11.00 -4.87
N TYR A 130 -0.28 -10.79 -5.86
CA TYR A 130 -0.63 -10.88 -7.28
C TYR A 130 0.54 -11.36 -8.11
N GLY A 131 0.23 -11.90 -9.31
CA GLY A 131 1.23 -12.38 -10.25
C GLY A 131 2.05 -11.26 -10.89
N PHE A 132 3.13 -11.61 -11.59
CA PHE A 132 3.97 -10.68 -12.33
C PHE A 132 3.58 -10.69 -13.82
N GLY A 133 3.51 -9.52 -14.46
CA GLY A 133 3.09 -9.39 -15.84
C GLY A 133 1.58 -9.15 -15.96
N ASN A 134 0.88 -9.91 -16.78
CA ASN A 134 -0.54 -9.72 -17.08
C ASN A 134 -1.47 -10.17 -15.93
N TYR A 135 -1.30 -9.57 -14.75
CA TYR A 135 -2.03 -9.88 -13.51
C TYR A 135 -2.71 -8.67 -12.86
N GLN A 136 -2.86 -7.58 -13.59
CA GLN A 136 -3.63 -6.42 -13.13
C GLN A 136 -4.89 -6.26 -13.98
N LYS A 137 -6.02 -5.95 -13.33
CA LYS A 137 -7.21 -5.39 -13.95
C LYS A 137 -7.30 -3.91 -13.63
N GLN A 138 -7.21 -3.07 -14.65
CA GLN A 138 -7.58 -1.66 -14.54
C GLN A 138 -9.09 -1.58 -14.55
N VAL A 139 -9.70 -1.14 -13.44
CA VAL A 139 -11.16 -1.09 -13.24
C VAL A 139 -11.64 0.35 -13.42
N PHE A 140 -12.53 0.58 -14.38
CA PHE A 140 -13.14 1.88 -14.69
C PHE A 140 -14.55 1.92 -14.12
N ILE A 141 -14.66 2.28 -12.83
CA ILE A 141 -15.91 2.24 -12.08
C ILE A 141 -16.30 3.67 -11.65
N ASP A 142 -17.57 3.99 -11.75
CA ASP A 142 -18.20 5.22 -11.28
C ASP A 142 -18.96 4.98 -9.95
N ASP A 143 -19.63 5.99 -9.43
CA ASP A 143 -20.33 5.92 -8.14
C ASP A 143 -21.50 4.92 -8.18
N GLU A 144 -22.18 4.79 -9.33
CA GLU A 144 -23.23 3.78 -9.52
C GLU A 144 -22.63 2.36 -9.45
N GLY A 145 -21.51 2.15 -10.13
CA GLY A 145 -20.82 0.86 -10.12
C GLY A 145 -20.23 0.51 -8.76
N VAL A 146 -19.75 1.49 -7.99
CA VAL A 146 -19.33 1.25 -6.59
C VAL A 146 -20.51 0.87 -5.73
N SER A 147 -21.65 1.56 -5.88
CA SER A 147 -22.88 1.22 -5.17
C SER A 147 -23.37 -0.19 -5.51
N GLU A 148 -23.30 -0.57 -6.81
CA GLU A 148 -23.60 -1.94 -7.26
C GLU A 148 -22.66 -2.94 -6.59
N PHE A 149 -21.34 -2.70 -6.63
CA PHE A 149 -20.33 -3.59 -6.05
C PHE A 149 -20.54 -3.83 -4.55
N ILE A 150 -20.86 -2.77 -3.79
CA ILE A 150 -21.11 -2.87 -2.35
C ILE A 150 -22.44 -3.60 -2.08
N ASN A 151 -23.49 -3.28 -2.82
CA ASN A 151 -24.82 -3.89 -2.64
C ASN A 151 -24.87 -5.37 -3.04
N GLU A 152 -24.06 -5.79 -3.99
CA GLU A 152 -23.90 -7.20 -4.38
C GLU A 152 -22.87 -7.95 -3.48
N ASP A 153 -22.71 -7.50 -2.21
CA ASP A 153 -21.78 -8.08 -1.22
C ASP A 153 -20.33 -8.19 -1.74
N PHE A 154 -19.89 -7.19 -2.50
CA PHE A 154 -18.57 -7.11 -3.12
C PHE A 154 -18.30 -8.23 -4.14
N ASP A 155 -19.26 -8.50 -5.02
CA ASP A 155 -19.07 -9.43 -6.12
C ASP A 155 -18.10 -8.88 -7.17
N PHE A 156 -16.96 -9.53 -7.31
CA PHE A 156 -15.92 -9.15 -8.27
C PHE A 156 -16.35 -9.24 -9.75
N GLU A 157 -17.45 -9.91 -10.06
CA GLU A 157 -18.02 -9.89 -11.41
C GLU A 157 -18.45 -8.48 -11.85
N VAL A 158 -18.84 -7.62 -10.89
CA VAL A 158 -19.14 -6.20 -11.15
C VAL A 158 -17.90 -5.47 -11.65
N LEU A 159 -16.76 -5.70 -10.99
CA LEU A 159 -15.48 -5.09 -11.38
C LEU A 159 -14.97 -5.68 -12.70
N ASP A 160 -15.13 -6.97 -12.91
CA ASP A 160 -14.71 -7.67 -14.12
C ASP A 160 -15.34 -7.09 -15.39
N LYS A 161 -16.64 -6.80 -15.33
CA LYS A 161 -17.38 -6.20 -16.44
C LYS A 161 -16.89 -4.80 -16.84
N LYS A 162 -16.24 -4.09 -15.92
CA LYS A 162 -15.75 -2.70 -16.09
C LYS A 162 -14.22 -2.62 -16.12
N SER A 163 -13.54 -3.73 -16.41
CA SER A 163 -12.08 -3.80 -16.35
C SER A 163 -11.42 -4.20 -17.67
N ARG A 164 -10.12 -3.93 -17.74
CA ARG A 164 -9.22 -4.47 -18.76
C ARG A 164 -7.92 -4.95 -18.15
N MET A 165 -7.30 -5.96 -18.76
CA MET A 165 -6.01 -6.47 -18.31
C MET A 165 -4.88 -5.46 -18.55
N TYR A 166 -3.95 -5.43 -17.61
CA TYR A 166 -2.76 -4.58 -17.63
C TYR A 166 -1.58 -5.30 -16.95
N ASP A 167 -0.40 -4.72 -17.07
CA ASP A 167 0.83 -5.30 -16.53
C ASP A 167 1.01 -4.93 -15.05
N ALA A 168 1.22 -5.93 -14.20
CA ALA A 168 1.52 -5.80 -12.77
C ALA A 168 2.98 -6.14 -12.49
N GLN A 169 3.67 -5.35 -11.68
CA GLN A 169 5.07 -5.58 -11.35
C GLN A 169 5.34 -5.63 -9.84
N TYR A 170 5.67 -4.50 -9.21
CA TYR A 170 6.15 -4.43 -7.83
C TYR A 170 5.36 -3.46 -6.93
N GLY A 171 4.50 -2.63 -7.51
CA GLY A 171 3.70 -1.62 -6.80
C GLY A 171 2.53 -2.20 -6.04
N HIS A 172 1.51 -1.37 -5.79
CA HIS A 172 0.22 -1.70 -5.19
C HIS A 172 0.28 -2.14 -3.73
N VAL A 173 0.52 -3.44 -3.47
CA VAL A 173 0.42 -4.03 -2.13
C VAL A 173 1.54 -5.02 -1.87
N GLN A 174 2.04 -5.01 -0.63
CA GLN A 174 2.94 -6.04 -0.13
C GLN A 174 2.53 -6.43 1.29
N PHE A 175 2.47 -7.73 1.56
CA PHE A 175 2.37 -8.26 2.91
C PHE A 175 3.77 -8.62 3.39
N VAL A 176 4.18 -8.07 4.54
CA VAL A 176 5.54 -8.23 5.04
C VAL A 176 5.55 -8.69 6.49
N ASN A 177 6.52 -9.49 6.86
CA ASN A 177 6.85 -9.73 8.26
C ASN A 177 7.44 -8.45 8.83
N ARG A 178 6.79 -7.88 9.86
CA ARG A 178 7.19 -6.58 10.44
C ARG A 178 8.65 -6.56 10.91
N LYS A 179 9.13 -7.64 11.55
CA LYS A 179 10.51 -7.73 12.00
C LYS A 179 11.49 -7.75 10.84
N SER A 180 11.22 -8.58 9.83
CA SER A 180 12.03 -8.64 8.62
C SER A 180 12.05 -7.33 7.87
N TYR A 181 10.90 -6.62 7.83
CA TYR A 181 10.79 -5.31 7.20
C TYR A 181 11.72 -4.29 7.86
N ILE A 182 11.71 -4.21 9.19
CA ILE A 182 12.60 -3.34 9.94
C ILE A 182 14.08 -3.71 9.69
N LEU A 183 14.42 -4.99 9.80
CA LEU A 183 15.79 -5.48 9.60
C LEU A 183 16.29 -5.34 8.14
N ALA A 184 15.38 -5.37 7.17
CA ALA A 184 15.69 -5.13 5.76
C ALA A 184 15.81 -3.64 5.41
N GLY A 185 15.48 -2.72 6.32
CA GLY A 185 15.66 -1.29 6.12
C GLY A 185 14.38 -0.48 5.93
N MET A 186 13.20 -1.06 6.19
CA MET A 186 11.89 -0.41 6.02
C MET A 186 11.71 0.17 4.61
N GLU A 187 11.07 1.32 4.47
CA GLU A 187 11.06 2.07 3.22
C GLU A 187 12.28 2.99 3.15
N ASN A 188 12.88 3.09 1.98
CA ASN A 188 14.04 3.97 1.79
C ASN A 188 13.58 5.43 1.64
N GLU A 189 13.75 6.24 2.68
CA GLU A 189 13.34 7.64 2.71
C GLU A 189 14.17 8.55 1.77
N ASN A 190 15.25 8.02 1.17
CA ASN A 190 15.97 8.75 0.13
C ASN A 190 15.19 8.79 -1.20
N PHE A 191 14.20 7.89 -1.40
CA PHE A 191 13.21 8.03 -2.46
C PHE A 191 12.13 9.02 -2.01
N ARG A 192 12.06 10.15 -2.67
CA ARG A 192 11.11 11.22 -2.38
C ARG A 192 10.05 11.31 -3.46
N GLY A 193 8.77 11.25 -3.07
CA GLY A 193 7.65 11.08 -3.98
C GLY A 193 7.57 9.64 -4.46
N SER A 194 7.41 9.41 -5.75
CA SER A 194 7.27 8.09 -6.35
C SER A 194 8.42 7.73 -7.28
N SER A 195 8.64 6.43 -7.47
CA SER A 195 9.55 5.79 -8.45
C SER A 195 11.05 6.00 -8.20
N PRO A 196 11.87 4.94 -8.23
CA PRO A 196 11.53 3.53 -8.45
C PRO A 196 11.54 2.67 -7.16
N GLU A 197 11.01 3.18 -6.07
CA GLU A 197 11.04 2.60 -4.70
C GLU A 197 10.46 1.18 -4.63
N ASP A 198 9.39 0.90 -5.37
CA ASP A 198 8.76 -0.43 -5.37
C ASP A 198 9.69 -1.51 -5.93
N LYS A 199 10.39 -1.17 -7.01
CA LYS A 199 11.39 -2.05 -7.61
C LYS A 199 12.60 -2.23 -6.69
N GLU A 200 13.00 -1.16 -6.01
CA GLU A 200 14.08 -1.18 -5.03
C GLU A 200 13.77 -2.13 -3.88
N ARG A 201 12.56 -2.07 -3.32
CA ARG A 201 12.12 -2.93 -2.22
C ARG A 201 12.24 -4.40 -2.57
N PHE A 202 11.72 -4.83 -3.72
CA PHE A 202 11.85 -6.20 -4.19
C PHE A 202 13.31 -6.62 -4.30
N TYR A 203 14.12 -5.82 -5.02
CA TYR A 203 15.53 -6.09 -5.26
C TYR A 203 16.33 -6.20 -3.96
N ARG A 204 16.08 -5.32 -3.01
CA ARG A 204 16.73 -5.30 -1.70
C ARG A 204 16.46 -6.55 -0.90
N PHE A 205 15.20 -6.95 -0.79
CA PHE A 205 14.81 -8.17 -0.08
C PHE A 205 15.48 -9.40 -0.70
N ASP A 206 15.40 -9.55 -2.00
CA ASP A 206 16.03 -10.64 -2.74
C ASP A 206 17.55 -10.67 -2.54
N LYS A 207 18.24 -9.55 -2.76
CA LYS A 207 19.71 -9.43 -2.59
C LYS A 207 20.19 -9.66 -1.16
N MET A 208 19.40 -9.29 -0.18
CA MET A 208 19.73 -9.55 1.23
C MET A 208 19.41 -11.00 1.63
N GLY A 209 18.81 -11.81 0.77
CA GLY A 209 18.51 -13.22 1.03
C GLY A 209 17.26 -13.43 1.91
N TYR A 210 16.34 -12.48 1.92
CA TYR A 210 15.02 -12.65 2.49
C TYR A 210 14.14 -13.49 1.57
N SER A 211 13.19 -14.24 2.15
CA SER A 211 12.24 -15.05 1.38
C SER A 211 11.14 -14.16 0.81
N VAL A 212 11.08 -14.08 -0.53
CA VAL A 212 10.04 -13.33 -1.25
C VAL A 212 9.09 -14.31 -1.90
N GLY A 213 7.80 -14.19 -1.55
CA GLY A 213 6.70 -14.96 -2.14
C GLY A 213 5.85 -14.12 -3.08
N ARG A 214 5.10 -14.82 -3.93
CA ARG A 214 4.13 -14.19 -4.84
C ARG A 214 2.95 -15.13 -5.04
N ILE A 215 1.74 -14.59 -4.98
CA ILE A 215 0.51 -15.31 -5.27
C ILE A 215 0.17 -15.12 -6.75
N ASP A 216 -0.29 -16.17 -7.39
CA ASP A 216 -0.64 -16.14 -8.80
C ASP A 216 -2.12 -15.76 -8.99
N ASP A 217 -2.47 -14.55 -8.51
CA ASP A 217 -3.83 -14.00 -8.57
C ASP A 217 -3.82 -12.57 -9.13
N ILE A 218 -5.00 -12.03 -9.39
CA ILE A 218 -5.25 -10.73 -10.03
C ILE A 218 -5.34 -9.62 -8.98
N VAL A 219 -4.64 -8.50 -9.23
CA VAL A 219 -4.91 -7.22 -8.56
C VAL A 219 -5.94 -6.42 -9.34
N TYR A 220 -6.99 -5.95 -8.67
CA TYR A 220 -7.98 -5.02 -9.22
C TYR A 220 -7.62 -3.61 -8.80
N HIS A 221 -7.13 -2.81 -9.75
CA HIS A 221 -6.77 -1.42 -9.52
C HIS A 221 -7.92 -0.52 -9.98
N LEU A 222 -8.54 0.17 -9.04
CA LEU A 222 -9.60 1.15 -9.29
C LEU A 222 -8.97 2.40 -9.91
N GLU A 223 -9.22 2.61 -11.21
CA GLU A 223 -8.61 3.73 -11.94
C GLU A 223 -9.11 5.08 -11.42
N HIS A 224 -8.22 6.03 -11.44
CA HIS A 224 -8.45 7.40 -10.97
C HIS A 224 -7.67 8.39 -11.83
N SER A 225 -8.04 9.66 -11.74
CA SER A 225 -7.29 10.77 -12.34
C SER A 225 -5.86 10.83 -11.83
N ARG A 226 -4.92 11.13 -12.71
CA ARG A 226 -3.49 11.11 -12.39
C ARG A 226 -3.03 12.51 -12.00
N GLY A 227 -2.89 12.75 -10.69
CA GLY A 227 -2.30 13.97 -10.13
C GLY A 227 -0.77 14.02 -10.31
N ALA A 228 -0.16 15.09 -9.79
CA ALA A 228 1.28 15.32 -9.91
C ALA A 228 2.14 14.21 -9.23
N ASN A 229 1.61 13.59 -8.18
CA ASN A 229 2.29 12.50 -7.45
C ASN A 229 2.04 11.11 -8.03
N SER A 230 1.22 10.99 -9.08
CA SER A 230 0.86 9.71 -9.72
C SER A 230 1.68 9.46 -10.97
N TRP A 231 2.04 8.19 -11.21
CA TRP A 231 2.63 7.78 -12.49
C TRP A 231 1.61 7.94 -13.63
N PRO A 232 1.96 8.43 -14.85
CA PRO A 232 3.31 8.85 -15.26
C PRO A 232 3.64 10.32 -14.97
N ASN A 233 2.73 11.12 -14.44
CA ASN A 233 2.92 12.57 -14.26
C ASN A 233 4.07 12.87 -13.29
N SER A 234 4.25 12.02 -12.27
CA SER A 234 5.34 12.12 -11.30
C SER A 234 6.74 12.09 -11.95
N VAL A 235 6.90 11.45 -13.10
CA VAL A 235 8.18 11.43 -13.83
C VAL A 235 8.62 12.82 -14.25
N GLN A 236 7.67 13.70 -14.55
CA GLN A 236 7.95 15.08 -14.97
C GLN A 236 7.78 16.10 -13.83
N GLY A 237 6.84 15.79 -12.91
CA GLY A 237 6.44 16.69 -11.83
C GLY A 237 7.24 16.52 -10.53
N ASN A 238 7.83 15.35 -10.28
CA ASN A 238 8.61 15.12 -9.07
C ASN A 238 10.00 15.78 -9.16
N PRO A 239 10.29 16.82 -8.36
CA PRO A 239 11.59 17.51 -8.41
C PRO A 239 12.77 16.61 -7.98
N TYR A 240 12.49 15.49 -7.31
CA TYR A 240 13.48 14.54 -6.81
C TYR A 240 13.73 13.35 -7.75
N MET A 241 13.09 13.29 -8.92
CA MET A 241 13.16 12.13 -9.81
C MET A 241 14.61 11.75 -10.15
N LYS A 242 15.46 12.74 -10.47
CA LYS A 242 16.88 12.47 -10.74
C LYS A 242 17.58 11.85 -9.52
N GLN A 243 17.34 12.39 -8.32
CA GLN A 243 17.94 11.87 -7.08
C GLN A 243 17.47 10.45 -6.79
N ASN A 244 16.20 10.15 -7.05
CA ASN A 244 15.64 8.81 -6.89
C ASN A 244 16.32 7.80 -7.84
N PHE A 245 16.55 8.17 -9.09
CA PHE A 245 17.27 7.30 -10.02
C PHE A 245 18.76 7.14 -9.67
N ASP A 246 19.44 8.21 -9.25
CA ASP A 246 20.82 8.15 -8.77
C ASP A 246 20.94 7.22 -7.53
N GLU A 247 19.99 7.28 -6.63
CA GLU A 247 19.89 6.39 -5.45
C GLU A 247 19.65 4.94 -5.88
N TRP A 248 18.74 4.70 -6.81
CA TRP A 248 18.50 3.36 -7.37
C TRP A 248 19.75 2.80 -8.04
N GLU A 249 20.44 3.58 -8.86
CA GLU A 249 21.68 3.16 -9.52
C GLU A 249 22.76 2.75 -8.50
N LYS A 250 22.90 3.51 -7.43
CA LYS A 250 23.78 3.20 -6.30
C LYS A 250 23.42 1.87 -5.64
N ILE A 251 22.15 1.65 -5.31
CA ILE A 251 21.64 0.47 -4.60
C ILE A 251 21.80 -0.79 -5.46
N GLN A 252 21.43 -0.75 -6.73
CA GLN A 252 21.48 -1.93 -7.59
C GLN A 252 22.89 -2.47 -7.82
N ASN A 253 23.92 -1.65 -7.59
CA ASN A 253 25.32 -2.06 -7.68
C ASN A 253 25.89 -2.62 -6.37
N MET A 254 25.13 -2.60 -5.26
CA MET A 254 25.56 -3.12 -3.96
C MET A 254 25.38 -4.65 -3.88
N THR A 255 26.30 -5.30 -3.19
CA THR A 255 26.11 -6.68 -2.71
C THR A 255 25.13 -6.71 -1.54
N GLY A 256 24.55 -7.87 -1.20
CA GLY A 256 23.68 -8.00 -0.03
C GLY A 256 24.34 -7.54 1.28
N HIS A 257 25.63 -7.77 1.47
CA HIS A 257 26.38 -7.28 2.63
C HIS A 257 26.49 -5.74 2.64
N GLN A 258 26.77 -5.13 1.49
CA GLN A 258 26.82 -3.68 1.37
C GLN A 258 25.44 -3.04 1.59
N LEU A 259 24.36 -3.68 1.10
CA LEU A 259 22.99 -3.24 1.37
C LEU A 259 22.67 -3.27 2.87
N ARG A 260 23.02 -4.35 3.57
CA ARG A 260 22.83 -4.43 5.05
C ARG A 260 23.54 -3.29 5.76
N SER A 261 24.80 -3.03 5.40
CA SER A 261 25.58 -1.92 5.96
C SER A 261 24.98 -0.56 5.60
N TYR A 262 24.53 -0.39 4.35
CA TYR A 262 23.90 0.83 3.89
C TYR A 262 22.62 1.15 4.69
N TYR A 263 21.72 0.18 4.82
CA TYR A 263 20.46 0.39 5.54
C TYR A 263 20.65 0.53 7.05
N SER A 264 21.54 -0.23 7.68
CA SER A 264 21.81 -0.08 9.12
C SER A 264 22.34 1.30 9.53
N ASN A 265 22.87 2.08 8.58
CA ASN A 265 23.35 3.43 8.81
C ASN A 265 22.31 4.53 8.51
N GLN A 266 21.10 4.17 8.09
CA GLN A 266 20.05 5.16 7.83
C GLN A 266 19.53 5.77 9.13
N GLU A 267 19.34 7.09 9.14
CA GLU A 267 18.94 7.85 10.34
C GLU A 267 17.60 7.35 10.92
N TYR A 268 16.62 7.12 10.05
CA TYR A 268 15.29 6.66 10.44
C TYR A 268 15.27 5.25 11.05
N LEU A 269 16.36 4.46 10.91
CA LEU A 269 16.50 3.14 11.51
C LEU A 269 17.25 3.14 12.87
N LYS A 270 17.86 4.24 13.27
CA LYS A 270 18.65 4.29 14.53
C LYS A 270 17.84 3.91 15.76
N LYS A 271 16.54 4.21 15.79
CA LYS A 271 15.64 3.82 16.88
C LYS A 271 15.47 2.30 17.03
N TYR A 272 15.82 1.52 16.00
CA TYR A 272 15.74 0.05 15.99
C TYR A 272 17.09 -0.65 16.17
N ALA A 273 18.15 0.06 16.53
CA ALA A 273 19.51 -0.50 16.65
C ALA A 273 19.64 -1.69 17.65
N ASN A 274 18.60 -1.93 18.46
CA ASN A 274 18.58 -3.01 19.46
C ASN A 274 17.58 -4.14 19.12
N ILE A 275 17.01 -4.17 17.92
CA ILE A 275 16.13 -5.25 17.43
C ILE A 275 16.95 -6.27 16.65
#